data_7f510fbcb80ca2c19740092b3ae1f896
#
_entry.id   7f510fbcb80ca2c19740092b3ae1f896
#
_cell.length_a   1.000
_cell.length_b   1.000
_cell.length_c   1.000
_cell.angle_alpha   90.00
_cell.angle_beta   90.00
_cell.angle_gamma   90.00
#
_symmetry.space_group_name_H-M   'P 1'
#
loop_
_entity.id
_entity.type
_entity.pdbx_description
1 polymer ?
#
loop_
_entity_poly.entity_id
_entity_poly.type
_entity_poly.pdbx_seq_one_letter_code
_entity_poly.pdbx_strand_id
1 'polypeptide(L)'
;MRVTRLELDGLVLIELEVHGDQRGFFVERFNIDRFRAEGLPVDFVQDNHSRSRPGVVRGLHYQHTPAQGKLVGVTRGRIFDVVLDIRPESPTYGQTRSTELSDMNGRLLWVPRGFAHGFCVLGDTPADLFYKVDVLYNPDGDGGILWNDPELAIAWPVQDPIVSARDQTMPTLAEHRRAQ
;
A
#
# COMPACT_ATOMS: atom_id res chain seq x y z
N MET A 1 -4.52 0.75 -20.08
CA MET A 1 -3.82 0.38 -18.83
C MET A 1 -2.34 0.16 -19.14
N ARG A 2 -1.44 0.73 -18.34
CA ARG A 2 0.02 0.56 -18.43
C ARG A 2 0.52 -0.08 -17.14
N VAL A 3 1.39 -1.08 -17.24
CA VAL A 3 1.94 -1.84 -16.11
C VAL A 3 3.44 -1.62 -16.04
N THR A 4 3.94 -1.24 -14.87
CA THR A 4 5.36 -1.00 -14.61
C THR A 4 5.80 -1.83 -13.39
N ARG A 5 6.71 -2.79 -13.60
CA ARG A 5 7.35 -3.54 -12.52
C ARG A 5 8.39 -2.63 -11.87
N LEU A 6 8.32 -2.49 -10.55
CA LEU A 6 9.20 -1.62 -9.78
C LEU A 6 10.44 -2.38 -9.28
N GLU A 7 11.36 -1.67 -8.63
CA GLU A 7 12.67 -2.20 -8.22
C GLU A 7 12.60 -3.27 -7.14
N LEU A 8 11.54 -3.26 -6.32
CA LEU A 8 11.27 -4.33 -5.35
C LEU A 8 10.52 -5.46 -6.06
N ASP A 9 11.13 -6.62 -6.14
CA ASP A 9 10.62 -7.74 -6.95
C ASP A 9 9.18 -8.13 -6.61
N GLY A 10 8.33 -8.13 -7.63
CA GLY A 10 6.91 -8.40 -7.55
C GLY A 10 6.03 -7.18 -7.28
N LEU A 11 6.60 -6.02 -6.89
CA LEU A 11 5.87 -4.76 -6.73
C LEU A 11 5.53 -4.17 -8.09
N VAL A 12 4.25 -3.81 -8.30
CA VAL A 12 3.80 -3.35 -9.63
C VAL A 12 2.95 -2.08 -9.51
N LEU A 13 3.35 -1.05 -10.25
CA LEU A 13 2.55 0.15 -10.49
C LEU A 13 1.67 -0.06 -11.72
N ILE A 14 0.38 0.23 -11.58
CA ILE A 14 -0.62 0.10 -12.65
C ILE A 14 -1.23 1.48 -12.88
N GLU A 15 -1.06 2.01 -14.09
CA GLU A 15 -1.66 3.28 -14.51
C GLU A 15 -2.88 2.98 -15.37
N LEU A 16 -4.05 3.38 -14.85
CA LEU A 16 -5.34 3.16 -15.50
C LEU A 16 -5.62 4.24 -16.53
N GLU A 17 -6.41 3.90 -17.53
CA GLU A 17 -6.95 4.86 -18.47
C GLU A 17 -8.19 5.54 -17.86
N VAL A 18 -8.10 6.84 -17.64
CA VAL A 18 -9.17 7.66 -17.09
C VAL A 18 -9.85 8.43 -18.22
N HIS A 19 -11.15 8.23 -18.41
CA HIS A 19 -11.94 8.89 -19.43
C HIS A 19 -12.72 10.03 -18.79
N GLY A 20 -12.31 11.29 -19.07
CA GLY A 20 -12.92 12.49 -18.51
C GLY A 20 -13.74 13.28 -19.53
N ASP A 21 -14.85 13.89 -19.10
CA ASP A 21 -15.64 14.88 -19.85
C ASP A 21 -16.23 15.94 -18.89
N GLN A 22 -17.10 16.83 -19.41
CA GLN A 22 -17.73 17.89 -18.60
C GLN A 22 -18.62 17.39 -17.44
N ARG A 23 -18.94 16.09 -17.37
CA ARG A 23 -19.73 15.49 -16.29
C ARG A 23 -18.84 14.91 -15.18
N GLY A 24 -17.52 14.78 -15.41
CA GLY A 24 -16.56 14.15 -14.51
C GLY A 24 -15.71 13.13 -15.24
N PHE A 25 -15.48 11.97 -14.62
CA PHE A 25 -14.67 10.92 -15.24
C PHE A 25 -15.27 9.53 -15.04
N PHE A 26 -14.85 8.60 -15.89
CA PHE A 26 -15.06 7.16 -15.75
C PHE A 26 -13.70 6.46 -15.78
N VAL A 27 -13.52 5.48 -14.91
CA VAL A 27 -12.32 4.63 -14.90
C VAL A 27 -12.69 3.20 -14.53
N GLU A 28 -12.25 2.23 -15.32
CA GLU A 28 -12.31 0.81 -15.00
C GLU A 28 -11.12 0.47 -14.10
N ARG A 29 -11.36 0.26 -12.81
CA ARG A 29 -10.28 0.03 -11.82
C ARG A 29 -9.77 -1.40 -11.78
N PHE A 30 -10.62 -2.35 -12.09
CA PHE A 30 -10.30 -3.76 -12.12
C PHE A 30 -11.10 -4.46 -13.21
N ASN A 31 -10.39 -5.24 -14.01
CA ASN A 31 -10.97 -6.11 -15.02
C ASN A 31 -10.14 -7.40 -15.05
N ILE A 32 -10.78 -8.53 -14.77
CA ILE A 32 -10.10 -9.82 -14.57
C ILE A 32 -9.29 -10.23 -15.81
N ASP A 33 -9.84 -10.02 -17.01
CA ASP A 33 -9.17 -10.45 -18.24
C ASP A 33 -7.97 -9.56 -18.57
N ARG A 34 -8.08 -8.25 -18.37
CA ARG A 34 -6.97 -7.30 -18.55
C ARG A 34 -5.84 -7.55 -17.53
N PHE A 35 -6.18 -7.79 -16.26
CA PHE A 35 -5.19 -8.10 -15.23
C PHE A 35 -4.48 -9.42 -15.52
N ARG A 36 -5.24 -10.46 -15.90
CA ARG A 36 -4.67 -11.77 -16.28
C ARG A 36 -3.75 -11.68 -17.49
N ALA A 37 -4.09 -10.90 -18.50
CA ALA A 37 -3.26 -10.69 -19.69
C ALA A 37 -1.90 -10.05 -19.36
N GLU A 38 -1.83 -9.23 -18.31
CA GLU A 38 -0.59 -8.60 -17.83
C GLU A 38 0.14 -9.44 -16.77
N GLY A 39 -0.36 -10.64 -16.44
CA GLY A 39 0.20 -11.51 -15.43
C GLY A 39 0.03 -10.98 -14.00
N LEU A 40 -1.00 -10.15 -13.78
CA LEU A 40 -1.35 -9.61 -12.46
C LEU A 40 -2.31 -10.55 -11.73
N PRO A 41 -2.35 -10.51 -10.39
CA PRO A 41 -3.33 -11.23 -9.59
C PRO A 41 -4.76 -10.84 -9.92
N VAL A 42 -5.65 -11.83 -9.87
CA VAL A 42 -7.08 -11.65 -10.16
C VAL A 42 -7.99 -12.25 -9.08
N ASP A 43 -7.46 -13.09 -8.22
CA ASP A 43 -8.23 -13.80 -7.19
C ASP A 43 -8.25 -12.97 -5.90
N PHE A 44 -9.13 -11.97 -5.88
CA PHE A 44 -9.35 -11.14 -4.69
C PHE A 44 -10.61 -11.60 -3.96
N VAL A 45 -10.52 -11.70 -2.63
CA VAL A 45 -11.57 -12.29 -1.78
C VAL A 45 -12.20 -11.29 -0.81
N GLN A 46 -11.60 -10.11 -0.63
CA GLN A 46 -12.10 -9.07 0.27
C GLN A 46 -11.72 -7.68 -0.23
N ASP A 47 -12.66 -6.74 -0.12
CA ASP A 47 -12.46 -5.32 -0.36
C ASP A 47 -12.51 -4.55 0.96
N ASN A 48 -11.59 -3.60 1.11
CA ASN A 48 -11.54 -2.69 2.26
C ASN A 48 -11.54 -1.25 1.79
N HIS A 49 -12.14 -0.36 2.59
CA HIS A 49 -12.15 1.07 2.36
C HIS A 49 -11.88 1.80 3.67
N SER A 50 -10.99 2.77 3.64
CA SER A 50 -10.72 3.64 4.78
C SER A 50 -10.70 5.11 4.37
N ARG A 51 -11.20 5.98 5.26
CA ARG A 51 -11.04 7.43 5.15
C ARG A 51 -10.07 7.92 6.21
N SER A 52 -9.09 8.71 5.81
CA SER A 52 -8.08 9.30 6.70
C SER A 52 -8.02 10.81 6.53
N ARG A 53 -7.94 11.54 7.65
CA ARG A 53 -7.78 13.00 7.66
C ARG A 53 -6.39 13.41 7.19
N PRO A 54 -6.18 14.69 6.77
CA PRO A 54 -4.86 15.24 6.52
C PRO A 54 -3.89 14.97 7.67
N GLY A 55 -2.63 14.68 7.34
CA GLY A 55 -1.58 14.40 8.30
C GLY A 55 -1.64 13.03 8.99
N VAL A 56 -2.61 12.17 8.65
CA VAL A 56 -2.66 10.80 9.17
C VAL A 56 -1.59 9.95 8.50
N VAL A 57 -0.84 9.21 9.32
CA VAL A 57 0.02 8.10 8.90
C VAL A 57 -0.57 6.80 9.42
N ARG A 58 -0.63 5.77 8.57
CA ARG A 58 -1.00 4.39 8.92
C ARG A 58 0.06 3.44 8.43
N GLY A 59 0.48 2.53 9.28
CA GLY A 59 1.44 1.50 8.88
C GLY A 59 2.67 1.41 9.76
N LEU A 60 3.62 0.61 9.34
CA LEU A 60 3.60 -0.27 8.16
C LEU A 60 2.98 -1.61 8.54
N HIS A 61 1.92 -2.04 7.83
CA HIS A 61 1.14 -3.23 8.18
C HIS A 61 1.34 -4.36 7.18
N TYR A 62 1.41 -5.58 7.68
CA TYR A 62 1.42 -6.80 6.90
C TYR A 62 0.57 -7.88 7.57
N GLN A 63 0.22 -8.92 6.84
CA GLN A 63 -0.32 -10.16 7.38
C GLN A 63 0.58 -11.31 6.94
N HIS A 64 1.03 -12.14 7.89
CA HIS A 64 1.98 -13.21 7.62
C HIS A 64 1.33 -14.61 7.55
N THR A 65 0.19 -14.81 8.22
CA THR A 65 -0.46 -16.14 8.31
C THR A 65 -1.97 -16.04 8.09
N PRO A 66 -2.47 -16.42 6.90
CA PRO A 66 -1.70 -16.54 5.66
C PRO A 66 -1.17 -15.20 5.17
N ALA A 67 -0.04 -15.19 4.45
CA ALA A 67 0.51 -13.97 3.89
C ALA A 67 -0.44 -13.34 2.89
N GLN A 68 -0.61 -12.01 2.93
CA GLN A 68 -1.64 -11.27 2.19
C GLN A 68 -1.01 -10.27 1.23
N GLY A 69 -1.40 -10.35 -0.05
CA GLY A 69 -1.15 -9.34 -1.06
C GLY A 69 -2.28 -8.31 -1.13
N LYS A 70 -1.97 -7.08 -1.57
CA LYS A 70 -2.90 -5.95 -1.60
C LYS A 70 -2.84 -5.21 -2.94
N LEU A 71 -4.00 -5.01 -3.57
CA LEU A 71 -4.14 -4.07 -4.69
C LEU A 71 -4.73 -2.78 -4.16
N VAL A 72 -3.90 -1.75 -4.07
CA VAL A 72 -4.19 -0.49 -3.39
C VAL A 72 -4.51 0.61 -4.38
N GLY A 73 -5.46 1.49 -4.06
CA GLY A 73 -5.80 2.67 -4.84
C GLY A 73 -6.50 3.75 -4.03
N VAL A 74 -6.56 4.95 -4.59
CA VAL A 74 -7.20 6.12 -3.98
C VAL A 74 -8.42 6.51 -4.81
N THR A 75 -9.55 6.75 -4.14
CA THR A 75 -10.79 7.21 -4.78
C THR A 75 -11.09 8.68 -4.51
N ARG A 76 -10.41 9.28 -3.52
CA ARG A 76 -10.48 10.70 -3.19
C ARG A 76 -9.20 11.14 -2.51
N GLY A 77 -8.71 12.34 -2.87
CA GLY A 77 -7.52 12.91 -2.29
C GLY A 77 -6.25 12.23 -2.79
N ARG A 78 -5.17 12.36 -2.04
CA ARG A 78 -3.86 11.80 -2.40
C ARG A 78 -3.08 11.34 -1.19
N ILE A 79 -2.24 10.33 -1.40
CA ILE A 79 -1.38 9.76 -0.38
C ILE A 79 0.06 9.60 -0.88
N PHE A 80 0.99 9.66 0.06
CA PHE A 80 2.34 9.14 -0.09
C PHE A 80 2.31 7.70 0.42
N ASP A 81 2.33 6.76 -0.50
CA ASP A 81 2.27 5.33 -0.24
C ASP A 81 3.67 4.77 -0.07
N VAL A 82 3.88 3.89 0.91
CA VAL A 82 5.19 3.29 1.23
C VAL A 82 5.05 1.79 1.36
N VAL A 83 5.93 1.07 0.69
CA VAL A 83 6.06 -0.38 0.74
C VAL A 83 7.45 -0.73 1.23
N LEU A 84 7.55 -1.71 2.13
CA LEU A 84 8.78 -2.24 2.70
C LEU A 84 8.87 -3.74 2.41
N ASP A 85 9.98 -4.19 1.84
CA ASP A 85 10.25 -5.63 1.67
C ASP A 85 10.68 -6.23 3.01
N ILE A 86 9.88 -7.20 3.51
CA ILE A 86 10.16 -7.93 4.76
C ILE A 86 10.35 -9.43 4.52
N ARG A 87 10.61 -9.86 3.28
CA ARG A 87 10.88 -11.26 2.93
C ARG A 87 12.31 -11.61 3.31
N PRO A 88 12.55 -12.56 4.25
CA PRO A 88 13.90 -12.84 4.79
C PRO A 88 14.95 -13.16 3.74
N GLU A 89 14.56 -13.93 2.71
CA GLU A 89 15.47 -14.38 1.63
C GLU A 89 15.58 -13.39 0.47
N SER A 90 14.92 -12.22 0.56
CA SER A 90 14.95 -11.24 -0.52
C SER A 90 16.25 -10.44 -0.52
N PRO A 91 16.87 -10.22 -1.69
CA PRO A 91 18.03 -9.33 -1.81
C PRO A 91 17.68 -7.86 -1.51
N THR A 92 16.39 -7.53 -1.48
CA THR A 92 15.87 -6.19 -1.14
C THR A 92 15.23 -6.12 0.24
N TYR A 93 15.48 -7.11 1.12
CA TYR A 93 15.00 -7.06 2.50
C TYR A 93 15.38 -5.74 3.19
N GLY A 94 14.43 -5.08 3.82
CA GLY A 94 14.62 -3.80 4.49
C GLY A 94 14.62 -2.58 3.56
N GLN A 95 14.52 -2.76 2.26
CA GLN A 95 14.40 -1.64 1.32
C GLN A 95 12.95 -1.19 1.22
N THR A 96 12.79 0.13 1.08
CA THR A 96 11.49 0.76 0.91
C THR A 96 11.31 1.35 -0.49
N ARG A 97 10.08 1.40 -0.96
CA ARG A 97 9.68 2.16 -2.14
C ARG A 97 8.49 3.04 -1.81
N SER A 98 8.55 4.30 -2.22
CA SER A 98 7.41 5.21 -2.11
C SER A 98 6.82 5.56 -3.47
N THR A 99 5.50 5.81 -3.48
CA THR A 99 4.74 6.16 -4.68
C THR A 99 3.59 7.10 -4.31
N GLU A 100 3.33 8.14 -5.09
CA GLU A 100 2.12 8.94 -4.91
C GLU A 100 0.94 8.26 -5.62
N LEU A 101 -0.14 8.00 -4.85
CA LEU A 101 -1.43 7.55 -5.36
C LEU A 101 -2.48 8.64 -5.11
N SER A 102 -3.33 8.91 -6.09
CA SER A 102 -4.39 9.91 -5.96
C SER A 102 -5.61 9.56 -6.83
N ASP A 103 -6.73 10.22 -6.55
CA ASP A 103 -7.93 10.17 -7.38
C ASP A 103 -7.72 10.76 -8.79
N MET A 104 -6.67 11.58 -8.96
CA MET A 104 -6.37 12.27 -10.22
C MET A 104 -5.37 11.52 -11.11
N ASN A 105 -4.48 10.69 -10.55
CA ASN A 105 -3.42 10.06 -11.34
C ASN A 105 -3.79 8.66 -11.89
N GLY A 106 -4.96 8.13 -11.52
CA GLY A 106 -5.44 6.84 -12.01
C GLY A 106 -4.53 5.66 -11.66
N ARG A 107 -3.71 5.76 -10.62
CA ARG A 107 -2.74 4.73 -10.25
C ARG A 107 -3.29 3.75 -9.25
N LEU A 108 -2.93 2.48 -9.43
CA LEU A 108 -3.03 1.41 -8.45
C LEU A 108 -1.64 0.85 -8.17
N LEU A 109 -1.44 0.33 -6.97
CA LEU A 109 -0.22 -0.36 -6.58
C LEU A 109 -0.56 -1.79 -6.17
N TRP A 110 0.02 -2.79 -6.86
CA TRP A 110 0.01 -4.16 -6.39
C TRP A 110 1.20 -4.37 -5.45
N VAL A 111 0.90 -4.62 -4.19
CA VAL A 111 1.85 -4.96 -3.12
C VAL A 111 1.77 -6.46 -2.88
N PRO A 112 2.81 -7.24 -3.23
CA PRO A 112 2.80 -8.69 -3.07
C PRO A 112 2.79 -9.13 -1.61
N ARG A 113 2.60 -10.43 -1.40
CA ARG A 113 2.80 -11.07 -0.10
C ARG A 113 4.25 -10.92 0.36
N GLY A 114 4.45 -10.77 1.66
CA GLY A 114 5.77 -10.57 2.24
C GLY A 114 6.28 -9.13 2.19
N PHE A 115 5.36 -8.19 1.99
CA PHE A 115 5.64 -6.75 2.13
C PHE A 115 4.83 -6.14 3.26
N ALA A 116 5.43 -5.20 3.97
CA ALA A 116 4.70 -4.29 4.83
C ALA A 116 4.31 -3.02 4.04
N HIS A 117 3.14 -2.47 4.33
CA HIS A 117 2.53 -1.37 3.59
C HIS A 117 2.02 -0.29 4.53
N GLY A 118 2.24 0.94 4.17
CA GLY A 118 1.72 2.09 4.92
C GLY A 118 1.57 3.31 4.02
N PHE A 119 0.96 4.36 4.55
CA PHE A 119 0.77 5.60 3.81
C PHE A 119 0.61 6.82 4.72
N CYS A 120 0.82 7.98 4.15
CA CYS A 120 0.49 9.27 4.74
C CYS A 120 -0.42 10.08 3.81
N VAL A 121 -1.40 10.78 4.39
CA VAL A 121 -2.32 11.64 3.62
C VAL A 121 -1.61 12.95 3.28
N LEU A 122 -1.64 13.33 2.00
CA LEU A 122 -1.04 14.55 1.47
C LEU A 122 -2.08 15.68 1.31
N GLY A 123 -1.64 16.91 1.56
CA GLY A 123 -2.47 18.12 1.40
C GLY A 123 -3.51 18.28 2.50
N ASP A 124 -4.53 19.09 2.22
CA ASP A 124 -5.50 19.59 3.23
C ASP A 124 -6.87 18.88 3.16
N THR A 125 -7.03 17.92 2.26
CA THR A 125 -8.26 17.16 2.09
C THR A 125 -8.10 15.73 2.58
N PRO A 126 -9.16 15.10 3.16
CA PRO A 126 -9.14 13.69 3.50
C PRO A 126 -8.89 12.82 2.26
N ALA A 127 -8.20 11.70 2.46
CA ALA A 127 -8.03 10.68 1.45
C ALA A 127 -8.88 9.44 1.72
N ASP A 128 -9.50 8.92 0.66
CA ASP A 128 -10.21 7.64 0.66
C ASP A 128 -9.35 6.60 -0.06
N LEU A 129 -8.84 5.66 0.72
CA LEU A 129 -8.07 4.52 0.24
C LEU A 129 -8.99 3.30 0.16
N PHE A 130 -8.97 2.61 -0.97
CA PHE A 130 -9.53 1.28 -1.09
C PHE A 130 -8.43 0.27 -1.40
N TYR A 131 -8.61 -0.98 -0.99
CA TYR A 131 -7.72 -2.05 -1.41
C TYR A 131 -8.42 -3.39 -1.44
N LYS A 132 -8.08 -4.19 -2.45
CA LYS A 132 -8.48 -5.59 -2.57
C LYS A 132 -7.37 -6.47 -2.00
N VAL A 133 -7.75 -7.57 -1.35
CA VAL A 133 -6.79 -8.54 -0.81
C VAL A 133 -7.05 -9.94 -1.33
N ASP A 134 -5.98 -10.70 -1.50
CA ASP A 134 -5.99 -12.04 -2.08
C ASP A 134 -6.21 -13.18 -1.05
N VAL A 135 -6.25 -12.84 0.24
CA VAL A 135 -6.68 -13.71 1.34
C VAL A 135 -7.48 -12.90 2.36
N LEU A 136 -8.41 -13.57 3.07
CA LEU A 136 -9.21 -12.93 4.11
C LEU A 136 -8.34 -12.40 5.26
N TYR A 137 -8.84 -11.34 5.89
CA TYR A 137 -8.21 -10.81 7.09
C TYR A 137 -8.18 -11.85 8.22
N ASN A 138 -6.99 -12.04 8.79
CA ASN A 138 -6.78 -12.88 9.97
C ASN A 138 -6.09 -12.06 11.06
N PRO A 139 -6.74 -11.73 12.17
CA PRO A 139 -6.16 -10.95 13.26
C PRO A 139 -4.94 -11.61 13.91
N ASP A 140 -4.86 -12.95 13.91
CA ASP A 140 -3.73 -13.69 14.50
C ASP A 140 -2.47 -13.60 13.62
N GLY A 141 -2.65 -13.28 12.34
CA GLY A 141 -1.55 -13.10 11.40
C GLY A 141 -1.20 -11.63 11.13
N ASP A 142 -1.91 -10.68 11.76
CA ASP A 142 -1.74 -9.25 11.53
C ASP A 142 -0.56 -8.68 12.31
N GLY A 143 0.40 -8.08 11.61
CA GLY A 143 1.60 -7.50 12.17
C GLY A 143 1.94 -6.14 11.58
N GLY A 144 3.04 -5.56 12.06
CA GLY A 144 3.52 -4.29 11.54
C GLY A 144 4.99 -4.02 11.89
N ILE A 145 5.51 -2.98 11.25
CA ILE A 145 6.83 -2.39 11.52
C ILE A 145 6.61 -0.93 11.92
N LEU A 146 7.39 -0.45 12.86
CA LEU A 146 7.31 0.91 13.37
C LEU A 146 7.39 1.94 12.22
N TRP A 147 6.41 2.82 12.11
CA TRP A 147 6.26 3.77 11.01
C TRP A 147 7.45 4.73 10.85
N ASN A 148 8.08 5.13 11.97
CA ASN A 148 9.24 6.02 12.02
C ASN A 148 10.53 5.29 12.42
N ASP A 149 10.64 4.03 12.02
CA ASP A 149 11.84 3.22 12.28
C ASP A 149 13.10 3.94 11.80
N PRO A 150 14.12 4.11 12.67
CA PRO A 150 15.34 4.86 12.32
C PRO A 150 16.20 4.15 11.26
N GLU A 151 16.15 2.82 11.13
CA GLU A 151 16.86 2.07 10.09
C GLU A 151 16.22 2.31 8.72
N LEU A 152 14.90 2.43 8.65
CA LEU A 152 14.16 2.69 7.41
C LEU A 152 14.29 4.14 6.94
N ALA A 153 14.42 5.09 7.86
CA ALA A 153 14.57 6.51 7.60
C ALA A 153 13.57 7.07 6.57
N ILE A 154 12.31 6.61 6.63
CA ILE A 154 11.27 7.03 5.68
C ILE A 154 11.02 8.54 5.83
N ALA A 155 11.23 9.28 4.75
CA ALA A 155 10.98 10.72 4.71
C ALA A 155 9.48 11.00 4.53
N TRP A 156 8.68 10.78 5.58
CA TRP A 156 7.26 11.10 5.54
C TRP A 156 7.04 12.58 5.29
N PRO A 157 6.29 12.97 4.24
CA PRO A 157 6.07 14.37 3.89
C PRO A 157 4.98 15.03 4.76
N VAL A 158 5.09 14.88 6.07
CA VAL A 158 4.17 15.41 7.08
C VAL A 158 4.94 15.79 8.33
N GLN A 159 4.63 16.96 8.89
CA GLN A 159 5.08 17.37 10.22
C GLN A 159 3.99 17.00 11.23
N ASP A 160 4.37 16.52 12.43
CA ASP A 160 3.45 16.15 13.51
C ASP A 160 2.34 15.17 13.06
N PRO A 161 2.69 13.95 12.59
CA PRO A 161 1.72 13.02 12.03
C PRO A 161 0.73 12.51 13.08
N ILE A 162 -0.52 12.32 12.65
CA ILE A 162 -1.55 11.64 13.44
C ILE A 162 -1.39 10.12 13.24
N VAL A 163 -0.93 9.44 14.28
CA VAL A 163 -0.64 8.00 14.27
C VAL A 163 -1.46 7.29 15.34
N SER A 164 -1.96 6.08 15.04
CA SER A 164 -2.68 5.27 16.03
C SER A 164 -1.76 4.82 17.19
N ALA A 165 -2.33 4.60 18.38
CA ALA A 165 -1.58 4.05 19.51
C ALA A 165 -0.90 2.71 19.16
N ARG A 166 -1.58 1.88 18.35
CA ARG A 166 -1.04 0.62 17.84
C ARG A 166 0.23 0.86 16.99
N ASP A 167 0.15 1.76 16.01
CA ASP A 167 1.26 1.98 15.07
C ASP A 167 2.47 2.65 15.74
N GLN A 168 2.25 3.35 16.84
CA GLN A 168 3.34 3.92 17.67
C GLN A 168 4.12 2.88 18.47
N THR A 169 3.58 1.68 18.67
CA THR A 169 4.17 0.61 19.48
C THR A 169 4.56 -0.64 18.69
N MET A 170 4.54 -0.55 17.36
CA MET A 170 5.00 -1.63 16.50
C MET A 170 6.50 -1.89 16.67
N PRO A 171 6.97 -3.14 16.47
CA PRO A 171 8.39 -3.45 16.52
C PRO A 171 9.17 -2.70 15.43
N THR A 172 10.42 -2.40 15.73
CA THR A 172 11.38 -1.92 14.74
C THR A 172 11.72 -3.04 13.74
N LEU A 173 12.30 -2.68 12.58
CA LEU A 173 12.79 -3.65 11.60
C LEU A 173 13.85 -4.57 12.23
N ALA A 174 14.73 -4.02 13.08
CA ALA A 174 15.74 -4.79 13.80
C ALA A 174 15.12 -5.80 14.78
N GLU A 175 14.04 -5.46 15.46
CA GLU A 175 13.29 -6.38 16.34
C GLU A 175 12.55 -7.44 15.53
N HIS A 176 11.90 -7.06 14.44
CA HIS A 176 11.24 -7.98 13.51
C HIS A 176 12.22 -9.02 12.96
N ARG A 177 13.43 -8.59 12.54
CA ARG A 177 14.49 -9.49 12.05
C ARG A 177 14.93 -10.53 13.08
N ARG A 178 14.93 -10.17 14.37
CA ARG A 178 15.31 -11.09 15.46
C ARG A 178 14.22 -12.09 15.83
N ALA A 179 12.98 -11.81 15.45
CA ALA A 179 11.82 -12.65 15.77
C ALA A 179 11.51 -13.69 14.67
N GLN A 180 12.20 -13.64 13.52
CA GLN A 180 12.10 -14.59 12.42
C GLN A 180 13.05 -15.78 12.64
#